data_8b286f0ecf9b188d8a167d7b98578f5b
#
_entry.id   8b286f0ecf9b188d8a167d7b98578f5b
#
_cell.length_a   1.000
_cell.length_b   1.000
_cell.length_c   1.000
_cell.angle_alpha   90.00
_cell.angle_beta   90.00
_cell.angle_gamma   90.00
#
_symmetry.space_group_name_H-M   'P 1'
#
loop_
_entity.id
_entity.type
_entity.pdbx_description
1 polymer ?
#
loop_
_entity_poly.entity_id
_entity_poly.type
_entity_poly.pdbx_seq_one_letter_code
_entity_poly.pdbx_strand_id
1 'polypeptide(L)'
;MRIAVRRFRHLYAYCTENVWRDPRDVWYVKLLKVVNLSVKSFFDKNIQTLASSLTYTTLLAVIPILSLLLAIARGFGMRDVLIQSLYKGLPSQRAMLENSLDFVDRFLATLSKGVFVGIGIVFLLWTLVSMLRKIESVYNHVWNVRKGRSIYRRITDYTAILLIIPILLICSGGLSIFLSNFVQELINSPIGVLSPVLKFLLDLSPVFLLGVLFVGMNVLIPYTKVKLKNALLPGFVCGVLFYFIQYAFVHSQISVTKYNAVYGGFAFLPLFLIWMQLSWTVCIACAVMTYSSQNFFRFNYLAQVKKASARYVDQVALFVIATVVSRFEVGADAVGKKELADRRQIPVKMVNEVVDRLCDGGFLSAVIDDDGNISYQPSRNLSGMTVEEFMNRYHEIGHSDFIEEPAVAAALDRMKSLLDVDSEAYRTTTLSQIL
;
A
#
# COMPACT_ATOMS: atom_id res chain seq x y z
N MET A 1 7.54 -38.74 -11.93
CA MET A 1 7.76 -37.82 -10.82
C MET A 1 8.83 -36.75 -11.12
N ARG A 2 10.04 -37.07 -11.60
CA ARG A 2 11.11 -36.09 -11.91
C ARG A 2 10.75 -35.04 -12.99
N ILE A 3 9.99 -35.41 -14.04
CA ILE A 3 9.56 -34.50 -15.12
C ILE A 3 8.55 -33.45 -14.62
N ALA A 4 7.60 -33.86 -13.77
CA ALA A 4 6.61 -32.96 -13.18
C ALA A 4 7.28 -31.93 -12.25
N VAL A 5 8.25 -32.35 -11.42
CA VAL A 5 9.02 -31.49 -10.53
C VAL A 5 9.87 -30.48 -11.35
N ARG A 6 10.45 -30.91 -12.49
CA ARG A 6 11.24 -30.03 -13.36
C ARG A 6 10.35 -28.99 -14.05
N ARG A 7 9.15 -29.36 -14.51
CA ARG A 7 8.15 -28.41 -15.07
C ARG A 7 7.65 -27.43 -14.02
N PHE A 8 7.36 -27.91 -12.80
CA PHE A 8 6.95 -27.04 -11.69
C PHE A 8 8.05 -26.03 -11.31
N ARG A 9 9.30 -26.48 -11.27
CA ARG A 9 10.46 -25.61 -10.99
C ARG A 9 10.69 -24.56 -12.07
N HIS A 10 10.49 -24.92 -13.35
CA HIS A 10 10.53 -23.97 -14.47
C HIS A 10 9.39 -22.96 -14.43
N LEU A 11 8.17 -23.39 -14.14
CA LEU A 11 7.01 -22.50 -13.97
C LEU A 11 7.20 -21.56 -12.78
N TYR A 12 7.67 -22.07 -11.65
CA TYR A 12 7.97 -21.27 -10.48
C TYR A 12 9.05 -20.20 -10.77
N ALA A 13 10.16 -20.59 -11.40
CA ALA A 13 11.22 -19.68 -11.80
C ALA A 13 10.72 -18.63 -12.81
N TYR A 14 9.82 -19.02 -13.73
CA TYR A 14 9.20 -18.07 -14.66
C TYR A 14 8.31 -17.07 -13.92
N CYS A 15 7.44 -17.52 -13.04
CA CYS A 15 6.52 -16.65 -12.29
C CYS A 15 7.24 -15.72 -11.30
N THR A 16 8.40 -16.12 -10.76
CA THR A 16 9.11 -15.33 -9.73
C THR A 16 10.15 -14.39 -10.32
N GLU A 17 10.95 -14.83 -11.29
CA GLU A 17 12.09 -14.07 -11.79
C GLU A 17 12.00 -13.74 -13.28
N ASN A 18 11.71 -14.73 -14.13
CA ASN A 18 11.81 -14.58 -15.58
C ASN A 18 10.67 -13.74 -16.17
N VAL A 19 9.52 -13.65 -15.50
CA VAL A 19 8.40 -12.79 -15.90
C VAL A 19 8.81 -11.31 -16.03
N TRP A 20 9.81 -10.87 -15.26
CA TRP A 20 10.32 -9.49 -15.32
C TRP A 20 11.16 -9.20 -16.57
N ARG A 21 11.69 -10.25 -17.20
CA ARG A 21 12.47 -10.17 -18.46
C ARG A 21 11.60 -10.34 -19.71
N ASP A 22 10.34 -10.76 -19.54
CA ASP A 22 9.43 -10.97 -20.66
C ASP A 22 9.00 -9.61 -21.25
N PRO A 23 9.38 -9.29 -22.51
CA PRO A 23 9.05 -8.01 -23.14
C PRO A 23 7.60 -7.95 -23.65
N ARG A 24 6.88 -9.08 -23.63
CA ARG A 24 5.53 -9.16 -24.20
C ARG A 24 4.53 -8.34 -23.38
N ASP A 25 3.84 -7.42 -24.04
CA ASP A 25 2.82 -6.55 -23.43
C ASP A 25 1.43 -7.19 -23.43
N VAL A 26 1.34 -8.43 -22.92
CA VAL A 26 0.10 -9.22 -22.86
C VAL A 26 -0.49 -9.13 -21.45
N TRP A 27 -1.81 -9.12 -21.36
CA TRP A 27 -2.52 -8.92 -20.09
C TRP A 27 -2.13 -9.92 -18.98
N TYR A 28 -1.88 -11.19 -19.30
CA TYR A 28 -1.50 -12.20 -18.31
C TYR A 28 -0.07 -12.01 -17.78
N VAL A 29 0.86 -11.50 -18.62
CA VAL A 29 2.21 -11.14 -18.16
C VAL A 29 2.16 -9.95 -17.21
N LYS A 30 1.32 -8.94 -17.52
CA LYS A 30 1.07 -7.81 -16.60
C LYS A 30 0.49 -8.29 -15.28
N LEU A 31 -0.50 -9.17 -15.33
CA LEU A 31 -1.11 -9.74 -14.12
C LEU A 31 -0.09 -10.48 -13.27
N LEU A 32 0.74 -11.35 -13.87
CA LEU A 32 1.80 -12.06 -13.16
C LEU A 32 2.83 -11.10 -12.53
N LYS A 33 3.23 -10.04 -13.23
CA LYS A 33 4.11 -9.00 -12.69
C LYS A 33 3.49 -8.29 -11.49
N VAL A 34 2.20 -7.94 -11.58
CA VAL A 34 1.46 -7.30 -10.48
C VAL A 34 1.35 -8.24 -9.28
N VAL A 35 1.00 -9.51 -9.49
CA VAL A 35 0.91 -10.51 -8.41
C VAL A 35 2.26 -10.72 -7.74
N ASN A 36 3.33 -10.91 -8.53
CA ASN A 36 4.69 -11.08 -8.01
C ASN A 36 5.13 -9.86 -7.16
N LEU A 37 4.89 -8.65 -7.68
CA LEU A 37 5.20 -7.42 -6.97
C LEU A 37 4.36 -7.28 -5.68
N SER A 38 3.08 -7.67 -5.74
CA SER A 38 2.19 -7.63 -4.58
C SER A 38 2.68 -8.56 -3.48
N VAL A 39 3.02 -9.81 -3.83
CA VAL A 39 3.55 -10.79 -2.88
C VAL A 39 4.86 -10.29 -2.27
N LYS A 40 5.79 -9.81 -3.08
CA LYS A 40 7.05 -9.25 -2.59
C LYS A 40 6.83 -8.05 -1.68
N SER A 41 6.01 -7.08 -2.10
CA SER A 41 5.70 -5.89 -1.31
C SER A 41 4.95 -6.22 -0.03
N PHE A 42 4.16 -7.31 -0.01
CA PHE A 42 3.48 -7.79 1.19
C PHE A 42 4.47 -8.16 2.30
N PHE A 43 5.54 -8.87 1.95
CA PHE A 43 6.59 -9.25 2.91
C PHE A 43 7.54 -8.07 3.22
N ASP A 44 8.01 -7.35 2.21
CA ASP A 44 8.95 -6.24 2.36
C ASP A 44 8.38 -5.10 3.25
N LYS A 45 7.07 -4.86 3.23
CA LYS A 45 6.39 -3.80 3.99
C LYS A 45 5.88 -4.25 5.36
N ASN A 46 6.18 -5.46 5.79
CA ASN A 46 5.75 -6.00 7.09
C ASN A 46 4.23 -5.85 7.32
N ILE A 47 3.44 -6.22 6.29
CA ILE A 47 1.98 -6.02 6.28
C ILE A 47 1.31 -6.66 7.51
N GLN A 48 1.83 -7.79 7.98
CA GLN A 48 1.28 -8.48 9.14
C GLN A 48 1.38 -7.66 10.43
N THR A 49 2.51 -7.00 10.64
CA THR A 49 2.72 -6.09 11.78
C THR A 49 1.79 -4.87 11.69
N LEU A 50 1.61 -4.32 10.50
CA LEU A 50 0.67 -3.21 10.27
C LEU A 50 -0.77 -3.63 10.56
N ALA A 51 -1.19 -4.82 10.10
CA ALA A 51 -2.51 -5.37 10.38
C ALA A 51 -2.74 -5.60 11.88
N SER A 52 -1.76 -6.16 12.60
CA SER A 52 -1.84 -6.34 14.07
C SER A 52 -1.99 -5.01 14.80
N SER A 53 -1.27 -3.98 14.36
CA SER A 53 -1.38 -2.64 14.93
C SER A 53 -2.77 -2.03 14.71
N LEU A 54 -3.39 -2.25 13.54
CA LEU A 54 -4.77 -1.81 13.27
C LEU A 54 -5.78 -2.64 14.06
N THR A 55 -5.59 -3.95 14.18
CA THR A 55 -6.44 -4.83 15.00
C THR A 55 -6.52 -4.35 16.44
N TYR A 56 -5.37 -4.09 17.06
CA TYR A 56 -5.32 -3.56 18.42
C TYR A 56 -6.02 -2.20 18.54
N THR A 57 -5.73 -1.29 17.62
CA THR A 57 -6.35 0.05 17.63
C THR A 57 -7.86 -0.02 17.43
N THR A 58 -8.33 -0.92 16.56
CA THR A 58 -9.77 -1.11 16.30
C THR A 58 -10.46 -1.72 17.51
N LEU A 59 -9.84 -2.70 18.17
CA LEU A 59 -10.39 -3.30 19.38
C LEU A 59 -10.65 -2.26 20.47
N LEU A 60 -9.68 -1.35 20.69
CA LEU A 60 -9.83 -0.26 21.65
C LEU A 60 -10.90 0.76 21.22
N ALA A 61 -11.13 0.93 19.93
CA ALA A 61 -12.08 1.86 19.37
C ALA A 61 -13.53 1.31 19.28
N VAL A 62 -13.75 0.02 19.46
CA VAL A 62 -15.09 -0.62 19.35
C VAL A 62 -16.11 0.07 20.25
N ILE A 63 -15.79 0.28 21.52
CA ILE A 63 -16.68 0.92 22.50
C ILE A 63 -16.95 2.38 22.11
N PRO A 64 -15.95 3.24 21.85
CA PRO A 64 -16.16 4.58 21.33
C PRO A 64 -17.02 4.64 20.05
N ILE A 65 -16.79 3.73 19.10
CA ILE A 65 -17.58 3.68 17.86
C ILE A 65 -19.04 3.38 18.15
N LEU A 66 -19.32 2.33 18.94
CA LEU A 66 -20.69 1.97 19.32
C LEU A 66 -21.37 3.09 20.10
N SER A 67 -20.63 3.76 21.02
CA SER A 67 -21.15 4.89 21.78
C SER A 67 -21.58 6.05 20.90
N LEU A 68 -20.75 6.41 19.90
CA LEU A 68 -21.07 7.47 18.95
C LEU A 68 -22.25 7.08 18.05
N LEU A 69 -22.26 5.86 17.51
CA LEU A 69 -23.35 5.36 16.67
C LEU A 69 -24.70 5.40 17.41
N LEU A 70 -24.73 4.93 18.67
CA LEU A 70 -25.94 4.95 19.49
C LEU A 70 -26.35 6.36 19.89
N ALA A 71 -25.41 7.26 20.21
CA ALA A 71 -25.71 8.66 20.52
C ALA A 71 -26.35 9.36 19.31
N ILE A 72 -25.80 9.17 18.11
CA ILE A 72 -26.36 9.72 16.87
C ILE A 72 -27.73 9.11 16.59
N ALA A 73 -27.86 7.79 16.63
CA ALA A 73 -29.14 7.09 16.39
C ALA A 73 -30.24 7.53 17.37
N ARG A 74 -29.87 7.77 18.63
CA ARG A 74 -30.81 8.34 19.63
C ARG A 74 -31.28 9.75 19.26
N GLY A 75 -30.34 10.60 18.81
CA GLY A 75 -30.66 11.97 18.36
C GLY A 75 -31.66 12.00 17.21
N PHE A 76 -31.65 11.01 16.33
CA PHE A 76 -32.61 10.84 15.23
C PHE A 76 -33.82 9.95 15.56
N GLY A 77 -33.98 9.48 16.82
CA GLY A 77 -35.07 8.56 17.19
C GLY A 77 -34.98 7.16 16.57
N MET A 78 -33.82 6.77 16.05
CA MET A 78 -33.60 5.52 15.26
C MET A 78 -32.77 4.49 16.03
N ARG A 79 -32.67 4.59 17.36
CA ARG A 79 -31.89 3.67 18.20
C ARG A 79 -32.27 2.22 17.98
N ASP A 80 -33.56 1.89 18.00
CA ASP A 80 -34.05 0.52 17.92
C ASP A 80 -33.81 -0.08 16.51
N VAL A 81 -33.92 0.75 15.47
CA VAL A 81 -33.60 0.35 14.10
C VAL A 81 -32.12 -0.02 13.97
N LEU A 82 -31.23 0.79 14.56
CA LEU A 82 -29.79 0.51 14.57
C LEU A 82 -29.48 -0.78 15.32
N ILE A 83 -30.04 -0.97 16.54
CA ILE A 83 -29.83 -2.15 17.36
C ILE A 83 -30.31 -3.42 16.62
N GLN A 84 -31.51 -3.37 16.03
CA GLN A 84 -32.02 -4.50 15.23
C GLN A 84 -31.15 -4.80 14.03
N SER A 85 -30.63 -3.78 13.35
CA SER A 85 -29.72 -3.93 12.22
C SER A 85 -28.40 -4.58 12.65
N LEU A 86 -27.84 -4.22 13.81
CA LEU A 86 -26.66 -4.84 14.40
C LEU A 86 -26.92 -6.31 14.75
N TYR A 87 -28.06 -6.63 15.34
CA TYR A 87 -28.41 -8.03 15.65
C TYR A 87 -28.63 -8.88 14.41
N LYS A 88 -29.22 -8.34 13.35
CA LYS A 88 -29.38 -9.02 12.06
C LYS A 88 -28.06 -9.20 11.34
N GLY A 89 -27.19 -8.22 11.38
CA GLY A 89 -25.88 -8.26 10.70
C GLY A 89 -24.86 -9.14 11.43
N LEU A 90 -25.00 -9.32 12.76
CA LEU A 90 -24.06 -10.01 13.62
C LEU A 90 -24.77 -11.01 14.56
N PRO A 91 -25.54 -11.99 14.03
CA PRO A 91 -26.38 -12.86 14.84
C PRO A 91 -25.57 -13.72 15.82
N SER A 92 -24.37 -14.13 15.43
CA SER A 92 -23.50 -14.97 16.26
C SER A 92 -22.82 -14.21 17.40
N GLN A 93 -22.79 -12.86 17.34
CA GLN A 93 -22.21 -11.98 18.34
C GLN A 93 -23.26 -11.33 19.27
N ARG A 94 -24.50 -11.80 19.22
CA ARG A 94 -25.62 -11.17 19.92
C ARG A 94 -25.34 -10.95 21.40
N ALA A 95 -24.86 -11.94 22.12
CA ALA A 95 -24.55 -11.84 23.56
C ALA A 95 -23.45 -10.79 23.85
N MET A 96 -22.43 -10.70 22.99
CA MET A 96 -21.39 -9.69 23.13
C MET A 96 -21.92 -8.29 22.80
N LEU A 97 -22.76 -8.19 21.77
CA LEU A 97 -23.40 -6.92 21.43
C LEU A 97 -24.30 -6.44 22.56
N GLU A 98 -25.12 -7.31 23.17
CA GLU A 98 -25.96 -6.98 24.32
C GLU A 98 -25.13 -6.42 25.47
N ASN A 99 -24.07 -7.12 25.89
CA ASN A 99 -23.16 -6.66 26.94
C ASN A 99 -22.47 -5.34 26.58
N SER A 100 -22.05 -5.18 25.32
CA SER A 100 -21.42 -3.95 24.85
C SER A 100 -22.41 -2.78 24.80
N LEU A 101 -23.64 -3.02 24.36
CA LEU A 101 -24.71 -2.03 24.32
C LEU A 101 -25.12 -1.59 25.74
N ASP A 102 -25.25 -2.53 26.67
CA ASP A 102 -25.52 -2.22 28.08
C ASP A 102 -24.40 -1.39 28.71
N PHE A 103 -23.14 -1.74 28.41
CA PHE A 103 -22.00 -0.93 28.85
C PHE A 103 -22.04 0.47 28.26
N VAL A 104 -22.30 0.60 26.95
CA VAL A 104 -22.42 1.90 26.27
C VAL A 104 -23.59 2.70 26.82
N ASP A 105 -24.73 2.08 27.10
CA ASP A 105 -25.89 2.76 27.69
C ASP A 105 -25.60 3.31 29.09
N ARG A 106 -24.92 2.52 29.94
CA ARG A 106 -24.45 2.99 31.25
C ARG A 106 -23.41 4.10 31.12
N PHE A 107 -22.49 3.96 30.19
CA PHE A 107 -21.46 4.97 29.89
C PHE A 107 -22.10 6.28 29.43
N LEU A 108 -23.02 6.24 28.47
CA LEU A 108 -23.76 7.43 28.02
C LEU A 108 -24.61 8.04 29.12
N ALA A 109 -25.26 7.23 29.99
CA ALA A 109 -26.02 7.72 31.14
C ALA A 109 -25.10 8.38 32.18
N THR A 110 -23.88 7.91 32.34
CA THR A 110 -22.89 8.55 33.22
C THR A 110 -22.37 9.85 32.63
N LEU A 111 -22.14 9.90 31.34
CA LEU A 111 -21.74 11.10 30.62
C LEU A 111 -22.84 12.20 30.66
N SER A 112 -24.12 11.84 30.74
CA SER A 112 -25.23 12.80 30.77
C SER A 112 -25.35 13.54 32.10
N LYS A 113 -24.53 13.20 33.11
CA LYS A 113 -24.57 13.80 34.45
C LYS A 113 -23.36 14.71 34.72
N GLY A 114 -23.49 16.02 34.50
CA GLY A 114 -22.55 17.03 34.97
C GLY A 114 -21.34 17.33 34.07
N VAL A 115 -20.26 17.85 34.68
CA VAL A 115 -19.04 18.36 34.01
C VAL A 115 -18.30 17.29 33.19
N PHE A 116 -18.52 16.03 33.48
CA PHE A 116 -17.86 14.91 32.77
C PHE A 116 -18.38 14.68 31.33
N VAL A 117 -19.52 15.27 30.94
CA VAL A 117 -20.07 15.17 29.58
C VAL A 117 -19.05 15.62 28.51
N GLY A 118 -18.49 16.81 28.72
CA GLY A 118 -17.55 17.39 27.77
C GLY A 118 -16.26 16.56 27.63
N ILE A 119 -15.68 16.12 28.74
CA ILE A 119 -14.44 15.32 28.77
C ILE A 119 -14.66 13.97 28.07
N GLY A 120 -15.80 13.32 28.36
CA GLY A 120 -16.13 12.03 27.76
C GLY A 120 -16.33 12.11 26.23
N ILE A 121 -17.02 13.12 25.73
CA ILE A 121 -17.20 13.33 24.29
C ILE A 121 -15.87 13.63 23.61
N VAL A 122 -15.05 14.49 24.20
CA VAL A 122 -13.69 14.77 23.68
C VAL A 122 -12.84 13.51 23.62
N PHE A 123 -12.90 12.67 24.67
CA PHE A 123 -12.18 11.39 24.68
C PHE A 123 -12.65 10.41 23.59
N LEU A 124 -13.98 10.29 23.40
CA LEU A 124 -14.55 9.47 22.33
C LEU A 124 -14.10 9.96 20.95
N LEU A 125 -14.24 11.24 20.67
CA LEU A 125 -13.82 11.84 19.41
C LEU A 125 -12.31 11.70 19.18
N TRP A 126 -11.50 11.92 20.21
CA TRP A 126 -10.04 11.72 20.14
C TRP A 126 -9.67 10.29 19.77
N THR A 127 -10.32 9.30 20.38
CA THR A 127 -10.07 7.87 20.10
C THR A 127 -10.41 7.53 18.65
N LEU A 128 -11.54 8.02 18.15
CA LEU A 128 -11.98 7.81 16.77
C LEU A 128 -11.05 8.48 15.75
N VAL A 129 -10.71 9.75 16.00
CA VAL A 129 -9.75 10.48 15.15
C VAL A 129 -8.37 9.77 15.14
N SER A 130 -7.94 9.26 16.29
CA SER A 130 -6.68 8.52 16.42
C SER A 130 -6.70 7.22 15.63
N MET A 131 -7.81 6.49 15.65
CA MET A 131 -8.01 5.29 14.83
C MET A 131 -7.96 5.60 13.34
N LEU A 132 -8.71 6.60 12.86
CA LEU A 132 -8.72 7.00 11.46
C LEU A 132 -7.33 7.49 11.00
N ARG A 133 -6.61 8.21 11.85
CA ARG A 133 -5.22 8.61 11.60
C ARG A 133 -4.30 7.40 11.44
N LYS A 134 -4.49 6.37 12.26
CA LYS A 134 -3.69 5.14 12.18
C LYS A 134 -3.97 4.40 10.87
N ILE A 135 -5.24 4.30 10.46
CA ILE A 135 -5.64 3.70 9.17
C ILE A 135 -5.00 4.49 8.01
N GLU A 136 -5.15 5.82 7.98
CA GLU A 136 -4.52 6.66 6.96
C GLU A 136 -3.00 6.47 6.92
N SER A 137 -2.34 6.43 8.09
CA SER A 137 -0.89 6.24 8.19
C SER A 137 -0.44 4.93 7.58
N VAL A 138 -1.16 3.83 7.81
CA VAL A 138 -0.86 2.51 7.23
C VAL A 138 -1.02 2.54 5.71
N TYR A 139 -2.11 3.12 5.19
CA TYR A 139 -2.31 3.24 3.75
C TYR A 139 -1.25 4.13 3.10
N ASN A 140 -0.91 5.26 3.73
CA ASN A 140 0.16 6.15 3.27
C ASN A 140 1.54 5.46 3.27
N HIS A 141 1.80 4.59 4.26
CA HIS A 141 3.01 3.76 4.28
C HIS A 141 3.06 2.80 3.09
N VAL A 142 1.95 2.12 2.78
CA VAL A 142 1.83 1.25 1.59
C VAL A 142 2.11 2.03 0.30
N TRP A 143 1.62 3.26 0.21
CA TRP A 143 1.78 4.13 -0.96
C TRP A 143 3.09 4.92 -0.98
N ASN A 144 3.99 4.76 0.02
CA ASN A 144 5.24 5.52 0.19
C ASN A 144 5.01 7.04 0.20
N VAL A 145 3.92 7.50 0.79
CA VAL A 145 3.59 8.92 0.94
C VAL A 145 4.35 9.49 2.12
N ARG A 146 5.27 10.44 1.88
CA ARG A 146 6.11 11.05 2.93
C ARG A 146 5.39 12.15 3.72
N LYS A 147 4.48 12.90 3.08
CA LYS A 147 3.73 14.00 3.71
C LYS A 147 2.25 13.60 3.78
N GLY A 148 1.70 13.49 4.99
CA GLY A 148 0.27 13.25 5.20
C GLY A 148 -0.55 14.55 5.13
N ARG A 149 -1.88 14.43 5.29
CA ARG A 149 -2.81 15.57 5.34
C ARG A 149 -2.48 16.50 6.50
N SER A 150 -2.73 17.80 6.34
CA SER A 150 -2.64 18.77 7.44
C SER A 150 -3.67 18.43 8.54
N ILE A 151 -3.37 18.79 9.79
CA ILE A 151 -4.22 18.49 10.95
C ILE A 151 -5.63 19.03 10.75
N TYR A 152 -5.77 20.27 10.27
CA TYR A 152 -7.07 20.90 10.02
C TYR A 152 -7.92 20.10 9.01
N ARG A 153 -7.34 19.72 7.88
CA ARG A 153 -8.02 18.92 6.84
C ARG A 153 -8.38 17.51 7.34
N ARG A 154 -7.53 16.91 8.19
CA ARG A 154 -7.85 15.62 8.83
C ARG A 154 -9.09 15.71 9.72
N ILE A 155 -9.15 16.73 10.59
CA ILE A 155 -10.30 16.90 11.49
C ILE A 155 -11.58 17.07 10.67
N THR A 156 -11.57 17.90 9.64
CA THR A 156 -12.74 18.12 8.78
C THR A 156 -13.17 16.84 8.06
N ASP A 157 -12.23 16.16 7.38
CA ASP A 157 -12.52 14.94 6.63
C ASP A 157 -13.02 13.81 7.54
N TYR A 158 -12.38 13.64 8.71
CA TYR A 158 -12.76 12.58 9.65
C TYR A 158 -14.10 12.85 10.36
N THR A 159 -14.36 14.10 10.71
CA THR A 159 -15.67 14.48 11.27
C THR A 159 -16.79 14.23 10.26
N ALA A 160 -16.55 14.57 8.99
CA ALA A 160 -17.51 14.28 7.93
C ALA A 160 -17.77 12.76 7.79
N ILE A 161 -16.71 11.93 7.79
CA ILE A 161 -16.83 10.47 7.76
C ILE A 161 -17.61 9.94 8.96
N LEU A 162 -17.30 10.41 10.16
CA LEU A 162 -17.95 10.00 11.41
C LEU A 162 -19.44 10.35 11.44
N LEU A 163 -19.86 11.43 10.79
CA LEU A 163 -21.27 11.80 10.66
C LEU A 163 -21.98 11.03 9.54
N ILE A 164 -21.31 10.82 8.42
CA ILE A 164 -21.90 10.18 7.24
C ILE A 164 -22.11 8.68 7.44
N ILE A 165 -21.15 7.97 8.09
CA ILE A 165 -21.22 6.51 8.28
C ILE A 165 -22.51 6.08 9.01
N PRO A 166 -22.92 6.66 10.15
CA PRO A 166 -24.18 6.30 10.81
C PRO A 166 -25.40 6.51 9.91
N ILE A 167 -25.44 7.63 9.20
CA ILE A 167 -26.53 7.95 8.27
C ILE A 167 -26.62 6.90 7.17
N LEU A 168 -25.47 6.54 6.57
CA LEU A 168 -25.41 5.48 5.53
C LEU A 168 -25.85 4.11 6.07
N LEU A 169 -25.47 3.76 7.31
CA LEU A 169 -25.89 2.50 7.93
C LEU A 169 -27.39 2.45 8.14
N ILE A 170 -27.99 3.55 8.60
CA ILE A 170 -29.43 3.67 8.78
C ILE A 170 -30.16 3.59 7.43
N CYS A 171 -29.69 4.34 6.44
CA CYS A 171 -30.24 4.30 5.07
C CYS A 171 -30.11 2.93 4.44
N SER A 172 -28.97 2.23 4.65
CA SER A 172 -28.76 0.89 4.10
C SER A 172 -29.70 -0.15 4.72
N GLY A 173 -30.03 -0.03 6.02
CA GLY A 173 -31.02 -0.88 6.68
C GLY A 173 -32.42 -0.68 6.11
N GLY A 174 -32.85 0.56 5.92
CA GLY A 174 -34.11 0.89 5.27
C GLY A 174 -34.20 0.42 3.81
N LEU A 175 -33.13 0.62 3.06
CA LEU A 175 -33.03 0.17 1.67
C LEU A 175 -33.06 -1.36 1.56
N SER A 176 -32.42 -2.08 2.49
CA SER A 176 -32.44 -3.55 2.52
C SER A 176 -33.86 -4.10 2.73
N ILE A 177 -34.64 -3.48 3.62
CA ILE A 177 -36.04 -3.85 3.85
C ILE A 177 -36.87 -3.54 2.60
N PHE A 178 -36.71 -2.37 2.00
CA PHE A 178 -37.40 -1.98 0.77
C PHE A 178 -37.10 -2.95 -0.38
N LEU A 179 -35.82 -3.26 -0.60
CA LEU A 179 -35.40 -4.19 -1.64
C LEU A 179 -35.97 -5.60 -1.41
N SER A 180 -35.98 -6.11 -0.17
CA SER A 180 -36.51 -7.45 0.12
C SER A 180 -38.01 -7.53 -0.18
N ASN A 181 -38.79 -6.50 0.17
CA ASN A 181 -40.21 -6.42 -0.12
C ASN A 181 -40.49 -6.28 -1.65
N PHE A 182 -39.74 -5.41 -2.32
CA PHE A 182 -39.81 -5.21 -3.75
C PHE A 182 -39.52 -6.51 -4.54
N VAL A 183 -38.49 -7.25 -4.10
CA VAL A 183 -38.14 -8.53 -4.71
C VAL A 183 -39.18 -9.58 -4.45
N GLN A 184 -39.78 -9.68 -3.26
CA GLN A 184 -40.90 -10.61 -3.02
C GLN A 184 -42.11 -10.29 -3.88
N GLU A 185 -42.39 -9.02 -4.10
CA GLU A 185 -43.49 -8.58 -4.99
C GLU A 185 -43.22 -8.92 -6.47
N LEU A 186 -41.96 -8.78 -6.91
CA LEU A 186 -41.51 -9.18 -8.24
C LEU A 186 -41.56 -10.72 -8.44
N ILE A 187 -41.20 -11.50 -7.45
CA ILE A 187 -41.26 -12.97 -7.49
C ILE A 187 -42.72 -13.45 -7.61
N ASN A 188 -43.63 -12.76 -6.96
CA ASN A 188 -45.07 -13.08 -6.99
C ASN A 188 -45.79 -12.53 -8.22
N SER A 189 -45.09 -11.78 -9.10
CA SER A 189 -45.66 -11.23 -10.35
C SER A 189 -45.54 -12.22 -11.51
N PRO A 190 -46.32 -12.03 -12.64
CA PRO A 190 -46.24 -12.88 -13.83
C PRO A 190 -44.86 -12.92 -14.49
N ILE A 191 -43.94 -12.05 -14.10
CA ILE A 191 -42.53 -11.98 -14.55
C ILE A 191 -41.66 -12.99 -13.81
N GLY A 192 -42.22 -13.89 -13.01
CA GLY A 192 -41.53 -14.89 -12.19
C GLY A 192 -40.57 -15.84 -12.94
N VAL A 193 -40.58 -15.85 -14.29
CA VAL A 193 -39.59 -16.57 -15.10
C VAL A 193 -38.16 -16.00 -14.90
N LEU A 194 -38.02 -14.71 -14.52
CA LEU A 194 -36.72 -14.08 -14.19
C LEU A 194 -36.28 -14.31 -12.74
N SER A 195 -37.09 -14.94 -11.90
CA SER A 195 -36.87 -15.18 -10.49
C SER A 195 -35.49 -15.81 -10.17
N PRO A 196 -34.98 -16.83 -10.89
CA PRO A 196 -33.69 -17.44 -10.58
C PRO A 196 -32.50 -16.48 -10.80
N VAL A 197 -32.56 -15.66 -11.87
CA VAL A 197 -31.52 -14.69 -12.20
C VAL A 197 -31.50 -13.56 -11.17
N LEU A 198 -32.69 -13.07 -10.82
CA LEU A 198 -32.83 -12.00 -9.82
C LEU A 198 -32.34 -12.47 -8.45
N LYS A 199 -32.68 -13.70 -8.05
CA LYS A 199 -32.20 -14.30 -6.81
C LYS A 199 -30.67 -14.45 -6.80
N PHE A 200 -30.08 -14.92 -7.91
CA PHE A 200 -28.63 -15.02 -8.05
C PHE A 200 -27.94 -13.65 -7.93
N LEU A 201 -28.49 -12.60 -8.57
CA LEU A 201 -27.96 -11.23 -8.46
C LEU A 201 -28.03 -10.69 -7.03
N LEU A 202 -29.12 -11.00 -6.32
CA LEU A 202 -29.28 -10.60 -4.92
C LEU A 202 -28.31 -11.36 -4.01
N ASP A 203 -28.13 -12.65 -4.22
CA ASP A 203 -27.17 -13.46 -3.46
C ASP A 203 -25.72 -12.99 -3.70
N LEU A 204 -25.43 -12.41 -4.88
CA LEU A 204 -24.13 -11.85 -5.24
C LEU A 204 -23.95 -10.40 -4.72
N SER A 205 -25.03 -9.71 -4.36
CA SER A 205 -25.00 -8.30 -3.95
C SER A 205 -24.06 -7.99 -2.78
N PRO A 206 -23.93 -8.83 -1.72
CA PRO A 206 -23.00 -8.56 -0.62
C PRO A 206 -21.54 -8.57 -1.08
N VAL A 207 -21.20 -9.49 -1.99
CA VAL A 207 -19.84 -9.56 -2.56
C VAL A 207 -19.53 -8.32 -3.40
N PHE A 208 -20.52 -7.88 -4.21
CA PHE A 208 -20.40 -6.68 -5.02
C PHE A 208 -20.21 -5.43 -4.15
N LEU A 209 -21.03 -5.27 -3.11
CA LEU A 209 -20.92 -4.15 -2.16
C LEU A 209 -19.58 -4.13 -1.44
N LEU A 210 -19.08 -5.28 -1.01
CA LEU A 210 -17.74 -5.41 -0.43
C LEU A 210 -16.67 -4.98 -1.44
N GLY A 211 -16.77 -5.42 -2.69
CA GLY A 211 -15.86 -5.01 -3.74
C GLY A 211 -15.83 -3.49 -3.92
N VAL A 212 -17.00 -2.85 -3.99
CA VAL A 212 -17.12 -1.38 -4.08
C VAL A 212 -16.53 -0.69 -2.84
N LEU A 213 -16.78 -1.23 -1.65
CA LEU A 213 -16.20 -0.72 -0.40
C LEU A 213 -14.67 -0.77 -0.43
N PHE A 214 -14.07 -1.91 -0.82
CA PHE A 214 -12.63 -2.04 -0.93
C PHE A 214 -12.03 -1.10 -1.98
N VAL A 215 -12.69 -0.93 -3.12
CA VAL A 215 -12.30 0.08 -4.13
C VAL A 215 -12.32 1.48 -3.53
N GLY A 216 -13.41 1.84 -2.86
CA GLY A 216 -13.58 3.14 -2.18
C GLY A 216 -12.49 3.39 -1.14
N MET A 217 -12.23 2.43 -0.26
CA MET A 217 -11.17 2.53 0.74
C MET A 217 -9.79 2.78 0.09
N ASN A 218 -9.48 2.07 -0.99
CA ASN A 218 -8.18 2.20 -1.67
C ASN A 218 -8.02 3.52 -2.43
N VAL A 219 -9.11 4.14 -2.86
CA VAL A 219 -9.08 5.42 -3.59
C VAL A 219 -9.11 6.61 -2.62
N LEU A 220 -9.89 6.53 -1.54
CA LEU A 220 -10.20 7.67 -0.66
C LEU A 220 -9.24 7.81 0.53
N ILE A 221 -8.76 6.68 1.10
CA ILE A 221 -7.95 6.73 2.34
C ILE A 221 -6.54 7.27 2.07
N PRO A 222 -5.77 6.77 1.08
CA PRO A 222 -4.39 7.22 0.89
C PRO A 222 -4.34 8.68 0.43
N TYR A 223 -3.37 9.44 0.94
CA TYR A 223 -3.15 10.84 0.54
C TYR A 223 -2.31 10.92 -0.75
N THR A 224 -2.82 10.29 -1.81
CA THR A 224 -2.22 10.29 -3.15
C THR A 224 -3.27 10.05 -4.23
N LYS A 225 -2.93 10.37 -5.49
CA LYS A 225 -3.85 10.15 -6.62
C LYS A 225 -3.86 8.66 -7.01
N VAL A 226 -4.87 7.93 -6.60
CA VAL A 226 -5.10 6.54 -6.98
C VAL A 226 -6.02 6.49 -8.21
N LYS A 227 -5.57 5.80 -9.26
CA LYS A 227 -6.37 5.62 -10.48
C LYS A 227 -7.43 4.53 -10.23
N LEU A 228 -8.71 4.88 -10.38
CA LEU A 228 -9.84 3.97 -10.16
C LEU A 228 -9.68 2.63 -10.94
N LYS A 229 -9.23 2.68 -12.19
CA LYS A 229 -8.99 1.50 -13.03
C LYS A 229 -8.06 0.47 -12.39
N ASN A 230 -7.07 0.92 -11.62
CA ASN A 230 -6.09 0.06 -10.96
C ASN A 230 -6.57 -0.47 -9.60
N ALA A 231 -7.60 0.16 -9.01
CA ALA A 231 -8.22 -0.26 -7.76
C ALA A 231 -9.38 -1.25 -7.96
N LEU A 232 -10.04 -1.25 -9.14
CA LEU A 232 -11.21 -2.08 -9.40
C LEU A 232 -10.92 -3.58 -9.21
N LEU A 233 -9.98 -4.14 -9.98
CA LEU A 233 -9.67 -5.57 -9.91
C LEU A 233 -9.21 -6.00 -8.51
N PRO A 234 -8.22 -5.34 -7.86
CA PRO A 234 -7.85 -5.67 -6.48
C PRO A 234 -9.01 -5.56 -5.49
N GLY A 235 -9.84 -4.52 -5.62
CA GLY A 235 -10.98 -4.31 -4.73
C GLY A 235 -11.99 -5.45 -4.78
N PHE A 236 -12.36 -5.89 -5.98
CA PHE A 236 -13.29 -7.02 -6.14
C PHE A 236 -12.68 -8.35 -5.69
N VAL A 237 -11.40 -8.61 -6.00
CA VAL A 237 -10.69 -9.82 -5.53
C VAL A 237 -10.65 -9.87 -4.00
N CYS A 238 -10.32 -8.76 -3.36
CA CYS A 238 -10.29 -8.69 -1.91
C CYS A 238 -11.69 -8.70 -1.28
N GLY A 239 -12.70 -8.16 -1.96
CA GLY A 239 -14.10 -8.28 -1.56
C GLY A 239 -14.56 -9.73 -1.49
N VAL A 240 -14.26 -10.52 -2.52
CA VAL A 240 -14.52 -11.98 -2.52
C VAL A 240 -13.77 -12.69 -1.40
N LEU A 241 -12.47 -12.39 -1.24
CA LEU A 241 -11.64 -13.01 -0.20
C LEU A 241 -12.18 -12.67 1.20
N PHE A 242 -12.56 -11.43 1.43
CA PHE A 242 -13.16 -11.00 2.70
C PHE A 242 -14.49 -11.71 2.97
N TYR A 243 -15.33 -11.88 1.95
CA TYR A 243 -16.58 -12.64 2.07
C TYR A 243 -16.34 -14.08 2.53
N PHE A 244 -15.32 -14.74 1.97
CA PHE A 244 -14.94 -16.09 2.42
C PHE A 244 -14.43 -16.12 3.87
N ILE A 245 -13.63 -15.16 4.27
CA ILE A 245 -13.14 -15.03 5.66
C ILE A 245 -14.32 -14.80 6.61
N GLN A 246 -15.25 -13.95 6.24
CA GLN A 246 -16.47 -13.68 7.00
C GLN A 246 -17.33 -14.95 7.13
N TYR A 247 -17.52 -15.67 6.04
CA TYR A 247 -18.25 -16.92 6.02
C TYR A 247 -17.59 -17.97 6.93
N ALA A 248 -16.28 -18.16 6.81
CA ALA A 248 -15.51 -19.09 7.66
C ALA A 248 -15.60 -18.70 9.14
N PHE A 249 -15.52 -17.41 9.45
CA PHE A 249 -15.64 -16.90 10.82
C PHE A 249 -17.00 -17.24 11.43
N VAL A 250 -18.10 -16.97 10.74
CA VAL A 250 -19.46 -17.27 11.20
C VAL A 250 -19.64 -18.77 11.45
N HIS A 251 -19.18 -19.63 10.53
CA HIS A 251 -19.24 -21.08 10.67
C HIS A 251 -18.39 -21.60 11.83
N SER A 252 -17.20 -21.04 12.02
CA SER A 252 -16.33 -21.39 13.14
C SER A 252 -16.98 -21.08 14.50
N GLN A 253 -17.71 -19.95 14.59
CA GLN A 253 -18.44 -19.60 15.82
C GLN A 253 -19.53 -20.60 16.16
N ILE A 254 -20.30 -21.07 15.17
CA ILE A 254 -21.34 -22.06 15.37
C ILE A 254 -20.73 -23.37 15.94
N SER A 255 -19.55 -23.74 15.43
CA SER A 255 -18.84 -24.95 15.92
C SER A 255 -18.31 -24.75 17.34
N VAL A 256 -17.72 -23.61 17.66
CA VAL A 256 -17.19 -23.29 18.99
C VAL A 256 -18.30 -23.20 20.04
N THR A 257 -19.48 -22.71 19.66
CA THR A 257 -20.63 -22.65 20.58
C THR A 257 -21.04 -24.03 21.10
N LYS A 258 -20.82 -25.08 20.29
CA LYS A 258 -21.09 -26.50 20.73
C LYS A 258 -20.08 -26.99 21.78
N TYR A 259 -18.87 -26.41 21.84
CA TYR A 259 -17.82 -26.70 22.81
C TYR A 259 -17.83 -25.79 24.04
N ASN A 260 -18.79 -24.86 24.13
CA ASN A 260 -18.88 -23.83 25.18
C ASN A 260 -19.04 -24.40 26.61
N ALA A 261 -19.37 -25.67 26.78
CA ALA A 261 -19.45 -26.28 28.09
C ALA A 261 -18.12 -26.27 28.87
N VAL A 262 -16.99 -26.19 28.19
CA VAL A 262 -15.63 -26.22 28.79
C VAL A 262 -14.98 -24.86 28.86
N TYR A 263 -15.14 -24.01 27.82
CA TYR A 263 -14.42 -22.75 27.70
C TYR A 263 -15.29 -21.50 27.92
N GLY A 264 -16.62 -21.62 28.08
CA GLY A 264 -17.54 -20.49 28.27
C GLY A 264 -17.43 -19.46 27.17
N GLY A 265 -17.70 -18.19 27.50
CA GLY A 265 -17.55 -17.07 26.57
C GLY A 265 -16.11 -16.67 26.19
N PHE A 266 -15.10 -17.33 26.81
CA PHE A 266 -13.69 -16.96 26.61
C PHE A 266 -13.16 -17.30 25.20
N ALA A 267 -13.69 -18.35 24.57
CA ALA A 267 -13.25 -18.77 23.21
C ALA A 267 -13.59 -17.75 22.10
N PHE A 268 -14.58 -16.89 22.34
CA PHE A 268 -15.01 -15.89 21.38
C PHE A 268 -13.92 -14.83 21.12
N LEU A 269 -13.26 -14.34 22.18
CA LEU A 269 -12.30 -13.22 22.06
C LEU A 269 -11.09 -13.56 21.15
N PRO A 270 -10.40 -14.69 21.32
CA PRO A 270 -9.32 -15.09 20.39
C PRO A 270 -9.81 -15.24 18.94
N LEU A 271 -10.97 -15.86 18.73
CA LEU A 271 -11.52 -16.05 17.39
C LEU A 271 -11.86 -14.70 16.72
N PHE A 272 -12.44 -13.77 17.48
CA PHE A 272 -12.73 -12.42 17.04
C PHE A 272 -11.45 -11.64 16.68
N LEU A 273 -10.40 -11.78 17.50
CA LEU A 273 -9.10 -11.15 17.21
C LEU A 273 -8.46 -11.71 15.93
N ILE A 274 -8.51 -13.02 15.71
CA ILE A 274 -8.03 -13.66 14.49
C ILE A 274 -8.81 -13.14 13.28
N TRP A 275 -10.14 -13.12 13.38
CA TRP A 275 -10.98 -12.58 12.29
C TRP A 275 -10.66 -11.11 11.98
N MET A 276 -10.52 -10.28 13.00
CA MET A 276 -10.17 -8.87 12.84
C MET A 276 -8.77 -8.70 12.22
N GLN A 277 -7.80 -9.52 12.65
CA GLN A 277 -6.45 -9.56 12.09
C GLN A 277 -6.46 -9.92 10.60
N LEU A 278 -7.21 -10.97 10.23
CA LEU A 278 -7.35 -11.39 8.83
C LEU A 278 -8.06 -10.31 8.00
N SER A 279 -9.08 -9.68 8.55
CA SER A 279 -9.81 -8.59 7.90
C SER A 279 -8.89 -7.41 7.55
N TRP A 280 -8.10 -6.94 8.51
CA TRP A 280 -7.10 -5.89 8.25
C TRP A 280 -6.00 -6.33 7.31
N THR A 281 -5.57 -7.59 7.38
CA THR A 281 -4.59 -8.16 6.45
C THR A 281 -5.11 -8.08 5.01
N VAL A 282 -6.38 -8.43 4.76
CA VAL A 282 -7.02 -8.32 3.43
C VAL A 282 -7.14 -6.86 3.01
N CYS A 283 -7.55 -5.95 3.91
CA CYS A 283 -7.63 -4.52 3.62
C CYS A 283 -6.29 -3.95 3.13
N ILE A 284 -5.20 -4.27 3.85
CA ILE A 284 -3.86 -3.76 3.49
C ILE A 284 -3.32 -4.49 2.25
N ALA A 285 -3.59 -5.80 2.10
CA ALA A 285 -3.23 -6.54 0.90
C ALA A 285 -3.88 -5.95 -0.35
N CYS A 286 -5.15 -5.53 -0.27
CA CYS A 286 -5.83 -4.80 -1.33
C CYS A 286 -5.12 -3.49 -1.70
N ALA A 287 -4.67 -2.72 -0.70
CA ALA A 287 -3.89 -1.50 -0.93
C ALA A 287 -2.55 -1.80 -1.62
N VAL A 288 -1.85 -2.88 -1.20
CA VAL A 288 -0.61 -3.33 -1.83
C VAL A 288 -0.83 -3.77 -3.28
N MET A 289 -1.91 -4.53 -3.56
CA MET A 289 -2.25 -4.95 -4.92
C MET A 289 -2.59 -3.75 -5.81
N THR A 290 -3.35 -2.78 -5.29
CA THR A 290 -3.69 -1.54 -6.00
C THR A 290 -2.44 -0.71 -6.30
N TYR A 291 -1.56 -0.55 -5.31
CA TYR A 291 -0.27 0.11 -5.46
C TYR A 291 0.61 -0.59 -6.50
N SER A 292 0.70 -1.91 -6.45
CA SER A 292 1.45 -2.73 -7.40
C SER A 292 0.88 -2.61 -8.81
N SER A 293 -0.45 -2.65 -8.97
CA SER A 293 -1.13 -2.47 -10.25
C SER A 293 -0.86 -1.08 -10.86
N GLN A 294 -0.80 -0.03 -10.05
CA GLN A 294 -0.54 1.32 -10.55
C GLN A 294 0.94 1.58 -10.86
N ASN A 295 1.85 0.90 -10.15
CA ASN A 295 3.28 1.22 -10.19
C ASN A 295 4.15 0.11 -10.79
N PHE A 296 3.57 -1.00 -11.33
CA PHE A 296 4.36 -2.14 -11.82
C PHE A 296 5.35 -1.76 -12.92
N PHE A 297 5.05 -0.79 -13.76
CA PHE A 297 5.99 -0.28 -14.76
C PHE A 297 7.27 0.28 -14.12
N ARG A 298 7.14 1.02 -13.01
CA ARG A 298 8.31 1.52 -12.27
C ARG A 298 9.18 0.39 -11.73
N PHE A 299 8.56 -0.72 -11.30
CA PHE A 299 9.27 -1.85 -10.72
C PHE A 299 9.88 -2.79 -11.78
N ASN A 300 9.31 -2.86 -12.98
CA ASN A 300 9.93 -3.59 -14.09
C ASN A 300 11.34 -3.05 -14.36
N TYR A 301 11.51 -1.74 -14.28
CA TYR A 301 12.81 -1.08 -14.41
C TYR A 301 13.72 -1.23 -13.18
N LEU A 302 13.16 -1.31 -11.95
CA LEU A 302 13.95 -1.45 -10.72
C LEU A 302 14.70 -2.77 -10.60
N ALA A 303 14.09 -3.86 -11.05
CA ALA A 303 14.74 -5.16 -11.08
C ALA A 303 15.91 -5.21 -12.09
N GLN A 304 15.84 -4.43 -13.17
CA GLN A 304 16.90 -4.28 -14.15
C GLN A 304 18.04 -3.39 -13.62
N VAL A 305 17.74 -2.31 -12.92
CA VAL A 305 18.74 -1.39 -12.36
C VAL A 305 19.67 -2.09 -11.37
N LYS A 306 19.13 -2.93 -10.46
CA LYS A 306 19.95 -3.71 -9.51
C LYS A 306 20.92 -4.72 -10.16
N LYS A 307 20.67 -5.08 -11.42
CA LYS A 307 21.51 -6.02 -12.20
C LYS A 307 22.30 -5.32 -13.30
N ALA A 308 22.25 -3.98 -13.34
CA ALA A 308 23.02 -3.23 -14.31
C ALA A 308 24.52 -3.41 -14.04
N SER A 309 25.30 -3.64 -15.10
CA SER A 309 26.76 -3.67 -14.99
C SER A 309 27.28 -2.26 -14.70
N ALA A 310 28.42 -2.13 -14.02
CA ALA A 310 29.11 -0.87 -13.81
C ALA A 310 29.29 -0.11 -15.13
N ARG A 311 29.72 -0.81 -16.19
CA ARG A 311 29.90 -0.25 -17.53
C ARG A 311 28.60 0.33 -18.11
N TYR A 312 27.45 -0.26 -17.83
CA TYR A 312 26.16 0.31 -18.27
C TYR A 312 25.80 1.56 -17.48
N VAL A 313 26.09 1.61 -16.18
CA VAL A 313 25.92 2.82 -15.36
C VAL A 313 26.80 3.95 -15.88
N ASP A 314 28.05 3.66 -16.25
CA ASP A 314 28.99 4.63 -16.86
C ASP A 314 28.46 5.17 -18.20
N GLN A 315 27.89 4.28 -19.04
CA GLN A 315 27.25 4.72 -20.31
C GLN A 315 26.07 5.67 -20.05
N VAL A 316 25.27 5.40 -19.02
CA VAL A 316 24.15 6.28 -18.63
C VAL A 316 24.68 7.60 -18.09
N ALA A 317 25.76 7.61 -17.31
CA ALA A 317 26.37 8.82 -16.80
C ALA A 317 26.89 9.71 -17.95
N LEU A 318 27.60 9.12 -18.92
CA LEU A 318 28.04 9.82 -20.12
C LEU A 318 26.87 10.38 -20.94
N PHE A 319 25.81 9.60 -21.12
CA PHE A 319 24.62 10.05 -21.83
C PHE A 319 23.96 11.25 -21.14
N VAL A 320 23.80 11.19 -19.80
CA VAL A 320 23.17 12.28 -19.02
C VAL A 320 24.01 13.54 -19.13
N ILE A 321 25.32 13.47 -18.84
CA ILE A 321 26.16 14.67 -18.84
C ILE A 321 26.28 15.26 -20.25
N ALA A 322 26.46 14.44 -21.29
CA ALA A 322 26.54 14.90 -22.68
C ALA A 322 25.22 15.59 -23.11
N THR A 323 24.08 15.05 -22.72
CA THR A 323 22.76 15.64 -23.03
C THR A 323 22.60 17.01 -22.36
N VAL A 324 22.98 17.13 -21.09
CA VAL A 324 22.84 18.37 -20.34
C VAL A 324 23.79 19.44 -20.85
N VAL A 325 25.06 19.08 -21.12
CA VAL A 325 26.06 19.99 -21.66
C VAL A 325 25.69 20.49 -23.06
N SER A 326 25.30 19.57 -23.96
CA SER A 326 24.89 19.92 -25.31
C SER A 326 23.70 20.91 -25.35
N ARG A 327 22.70 20.71 -24.48
CA ARG A 327 21.56 21.62 -24.38
C ARG A 327 21.95 22.99 -23.84
N PHE A 328 22.82 23.01 -22.87
CA PHE A 328 23.33 24.26 -22.30
C PHE A 328 24.12 25.08 -23.34
N GLU A 329 24.94 24.43 -24.15
CA GLU A 329 25.70 25.12 -25.23
C GLU A 329 24.81 25.72 -26.28
N VAL A 330 23.66 25.13 -26.59
CA VAL A 330 22.69 25.66 -27.56
C VAL A 330 21.75 26.72 -26.93
N GLY A 331 21.92 27.00 -25.63
CA GLY A 331 21.05 27.92 -24.90
C GLY A 331 19.62 27.41 -24.67
N ALA A 332 19.42 26.08 -24.69
CA ALA A 332 18.12 25.45 -24.43
C ALA A 332 17.86 25.33 -22.92
N ASP A 333 16.59 25.17 -22.55
CA ASP A 333 16.16 25.02 -21.15
C ASP A 333 16.82 23.83 -20.44
N ALA A 334 16.97 23.97 -19.13
CA ALA A 334 17.48 22.93 -18.25
C ALA A 334 16.63 21.65 -18.33
N VAL A 335 17.24 20.46 -18.17
CA VAL A 335 16.62 19.16 -18.45
C VAL A 335 16.13 18.50 -17.16
N GLY A 336 14.88 18.06 -17.14
CA GLY A 336 14.31 17.29 -16.04
C GLY A 336 14.70 15.80 -16.07
N LYS A 337 14.78 15.14 -14.88
CA LYS A 337 15.08 13.69 -14.76
C LYS A 337 14.14 12.82 -15.60
N LYS A 338 12.87 13.20 -15.70
CA LYS A 338 11.87 12.46 -16.47
C LYS A 338 12.16 12.52 -17.98
N GLU A 339 12.50 13.68 -18.50
CA GLU A 339 12.86 13.84 -19.92
C GLU A 339 14.11 13.06 -20.30
N LEU A 340 15.14 13.05 -19.42
CA LEU A 340 16.34 12.25 -19.60
C LEU A 340 16.03 10.74 -19.68
N ALA A 341 15.09 10.29 -18.84
CA ALA A 341 14.67 8.89 -18.82
C ALA A 341 13.88 8.49 -20.07
N ASP A 342 12.94 9.33 -20.51
CA ASP A 342 12.03 9.05 -21.61
C ASP A 342 12.75 9.04 -22.98
N ARG A 343 13.78 9.86 -23.17
CA ARG A 343 14.55 9.96 -24.45
C ARG A 343 15.19 8.66 -24.91
N ARG A 344 15.63 7.80 -23.98
CA ARG A 344 16.31 6.53 -24.28
C ARG A 344 15.68 5.33 -23.57
N GLN A 345 14.48 5.50 -23.02
CA GLN A 345 13.79 4.48 -22.20
C GLN A 345 14.67 3.95 -21.06
N ILE A 346 15.52 4.81 -20.50
CA ILE A 346 16.35 4.46 -19.35
C ILE A 346 15.47 4.44 -18.10
N PRO A 347 15.65 3.46 -17.17
CA PRO A 347 14.92 3.45 -15.91
C PRO A 347 15.08 4.75 -15.14
N VAL A 348 13.97 5.41 -14.80
CA VAL A 348 13.98 6.71 -14.08
C VAL A 348 14.82 6.64 -12.79
N LYS A 349 14.84 5.50 -12.11
CA LYS A 349 15.65 5.33 -10.90
C LYS A 349 17.15 5.37 -11.21
N MET A 350 17.59 4.76 -12.30
CA MET A 350 18.98 4.83 -12.71
C MET A 350 19.40 6.25 -13.08
N VAL A 351 18.52 6.96 -13.82
CA VAL A 351 18.75 8.39 -14.11
C VAL A 351 18.81 9.18 -12.81
N ASN A 352 17.94 8.91 -11.83
CA ASN A 352 17.98 9.59 -10.54
C ASN A 352 19.30 9.34 -9.80
N GLU A 353 19.73 8.07 -9.68
CA GLU A 353 20.99 7.71 -9.00
C GLU A 353 22.20 8.34 -9.69
N VAL A 354 22.21 8.35 -11.02
CA VAL A 354 23.30 8.96 -11.81
C VAL A 354 23.27 10.50 -11.68
N VAL A 355 22.11 11.14 -11.80
CA VAL A 355 22.00 12.60 -11.66
C VAL A 355 22.38 13.05 -10.25
N ASP A 356 21.91 12.33 -9.21
CA ASP A 356 22.25 12.64 -7.83
C ASP A 356 23.78 12.53 -7.62
N ARG A 357 24.41 11.45 -8.12
CA ARG A 357 25.85 11.29 -8.09
C ARG A 357 26.61 12.39 -8.87
N LEU A 358 26.11 12.81 -10.03
CA LEU A 358 26.69 13.92 -10.79
C LEU A 358 26.55 15.27 -10.07
N CYS A 359 25.48 15.48 -9.31
CA CYS A 359 25.33 16.66 -8.46
C CYS A 359 26.31 16.61 -7.28
N ASP A 360 26.47 15.47 -6.61
CA ASP A 360 27.42 15.29 -5.52
C ASP A 360 28.86 15.51 -5.97
N GLY A 361 29.19 15.12 -7.22
CA GLY A 361 30.50 15.35 -7.86
C GLY A 361 30.69 16.78 -8.41
N GLY A 362 29.69 17.66 -8.27
CA GLY A 362 29.78 19.04 -8.76
C GLY A 362 29.79 19.20 -10.28
N PHE A 363 29.26 18.20 -11.02
CA PHE A 363 29.08 18.30 -12.48
C PHE A 363 27.76 18.96 -12.86
N LEU A 364 26.70 18.73 -12.09
CA LEU A 364 25.38 19.27 -12.31
C LEU A 364 24.91 20.09 -11.12
N SER A 365 24.10 21.11 -11.43
CA SER A 365 23.35 21.90 -10.45
C SER A 365 21.86 21.82 -10.73
N ALA A 366 21.05 21.75 -9.66
CA ALA A 366 19.61 21.77 -9.74
C ALA A 366 19.10 23.21 -9.88
N VAL A 367 18.18 23.44 -10.81
CA VAL A 367 17.45 24.70 -11.01
C VAL A 367 15.97 24.40 -10.76
N ILE A 368 15.31 25.27 -10.03
CA ILE A 368 13.87 25.18 -9.76
C ILE A 368 13.20 26.23 -10.62
N ASP A 369 12.23 25.81 -11.45
CA ASP A 369 11.41 26.72 -12.24
C ASP A 369 10.30 27.37 -11.39
N ASP A 370 9.58 28.34 -11.96
CA ASP A 370 8.50 29.06 -11.28
C ASP A 370 7.33 28.14 -10.88
N ASP A 371 7.18 27.01 -11.55
CA ASP A 371 6.18 25.96 -11.26
C ASP A 371 6.66 24.98 -10.19
N GLY A 372 7.88 25.12 -9.66
CA GLY A 372 8.46 24.25 -8.64
C GLY A 372 9.01 22.93 -9.17
N ASN A 373 9.19 22.76 -10.50
CA ASN A 373 9.84 21.59 -11.08
C ASN A 373 11.36 21.72 -10.99
N ILE A 374 12.03 20.60 -10.76
CA ILE A 374 13.49 20.54 -10.66
C ILE A 374 14.06 20.09 -12.01
N SER A 375 14.91 20.94 -12.57
CA SER A 375 15.67 20.71 -13.79
C SER A 375 17.17 20.83 -13.51
N TYR A 376 18.02 20.34 -14.40
CA TYR A 376 19.46 20.25 -14.20
C TYR A 376 20.22 20.92 -15.32
N GLN A 377 21.28 21.63 -14.94
CA GLN A 377 22.22 22.28 -15.85
C GLN A 377 23.66 22.00 -15.39
N PRO A 378 24.70 22.21 -16.23
CA PRO A 378 26.08 22.11 -15.79
C PRO A 378 26.37 23.09 -14.66
N SER A 379 27.08 22.64 -13.63
CA SER A 379 27.49 23.50 -12.51
C SER A 379 28.67 24.44 -12.86
N ARG A 380 29.41 24.10 -13.91
CA ARG A 380 30.55 24.86 -14.46
C ARG A 380 30.66 24.61 -15.96
N ASN A 381 31.53 25.33 -16.64
CA ASN A 381 31.80 25.05 -18.05
C ASN A 381 32.51 23.71 -18.19
N LEU A 382 31.83 22.75 -18.84
CA LEU A 382 32.30 21.37 -19.09
C LEU A 382 32.62 21.12 -20.57
N SER A 383 32.49 22.10 -21.47
CA SER A 383 32.63 21.93 -22.91
C SER A 383 34.03 21.48 -23.36
N GLY A 384 35.07 21.76 -22.56
CA GLY A 384 36.43 21.33 -22.84
C GLY A 384 36.85 20.01 -22.11
N MET A 385 35.99 19.43 -21.33
CA MET A 385 36.30 18.21 -20.56
C MET A 385 36.30 16.97 -21.46
N THR A 386 37.37 16.18 -21.42
CA THR A 386 37.44 14.93 -22.16
C THR A 386 36.61 13.84 -21.46
N VAL A 387 36.25 12.79 -22.22
CA VAL A 387 35.52 11.63 -21.66
C VAL A 387 36.35 10.93 -20.58
N GLU A 388 37.68 10.83 -20.79
CA GLU A 388 38.62 10.25 -19.84
C GLU A 388 38.65 11.03 -18.51
N GLU A 389 38.84 12.36 -18.58
CA GLU A 389 38.82 13.21 -17.38
C GLU A 389 37.50 13.13 -16.64
N PHE A 390 36.37 13.11 -17.38
CA PHE A 390 35.04 12.93 -16.79
C PHE A 390 34.93 11.61 -16.06
N MET A 391 35.29 10.50 -16.68
CA MET A 391 35.14 9.16 -16.10
C MET A 391 36.02 8.97 -14.87
N ASN A 392 37.27 9.45 -14.91
CA ASN A 392 38.15 9.37 -13.77
C ASN A 392 37.57 10.13 -12.56
N ARG A 393 37.11 11.36 -12.74
CA ARG A 393 36.46 12.14 -11.68
C ARG A 393 35.11 11.54 -11.25
N TYR A 394 34.35 10.96 -12.17
CA TYR A 394 33.04 10.33 -11.85
C TYR A 394 33.22 9.10 -10.96
N HIS A 395 34.26 8.30 -11.17
CA HIS A 395 34.55 7.13 -10.35
C HIS A 395 35.08 7.50 -8.95
N GLU A 396 35.70 8.69 -8.79
CA GLU A 396 36.16 9.20 -7.50
C GLU A 396 35.04 9.78 -6.63
N ILE A 397 33.81 9.97 -7.16
CA ILE A 397 32.68 10.50 -6.37
C ILE A 397 32.27 9.48 -5.32
N GLY A 398 32.41 9.85 -4.05
CA GLY A 398 32.02 9.04 -2.91
C GLY A 398 32.94 9.27 -1.73
N HIS A 399 32.71 8.51 -0.65
CA HIS A 399 33.57 8.53 0.53
C HIS A 399 34.44 7.28 0.53
N SER A 400 35.73 7.47 0.72
CA SER A 400 36.72 6.40 0.92
C SER A 400 37.23 6.34 2.38
N ASP A 401 36.81 7.28 3.21
CA ASP A 401 37.28 7.40 4.62
C ASP A 401 36.42 6.51 5.54
N PHE A 402 36.64 5.22 5.46
CA PHE A 402 36.05 4.26 6.39
C PHE A 402 37.04 3.99 7.52
N ILE A 403 36.51 3.72 8.72
CA ILE A 403 37.35 3.28 9.86
C ILE A 403 37.83 1.85 9.54
N GLU A 404 39.11 1.71 9.20
CA GLU A 404 39.69 0.44 8.80
C GLU A 404 40.71 -0.03 9.83
N GLU A 405 40.77 -1.34 10.06
CA GLU A 405 41.94 -1.92 10.78
C GLU A 405 43.21 -1.67 9.98
N PRO A 406 44.36 -1.34 10.64
CA PRO A 406 45.60 -1.01 9.95
C PRO A 406 46.07 -2.06 8.93
N ALA A 407 45.77 -3.34 9.19
CA ALA A 407 46.09 -4.44 8.26
C ALA A 407 45.25 -4.40 6.98
N VAL A 408 43.98 -4.01 7.09
CA VAL A 408 43.04 -3.91 5.96
C VAL A 408 43.40 -2.68 5.13
N ALA A 409 43.71 -1.55 5.75
CA ALA A 409 44.13 -0.32 5.09
C ALA A 409 45.39 -0.57 4.19
N ALA A 410 46.42 -1.24 4.71
CA ALA A 410 47.61 -1.58 3.94
C ALA A 410 47.34 -2.51 2.76
N ALA A 411 46.37 -3.44 2.91
CA ALA A 411 45.94 -4.32 1.80
C ALA A 411 45.18 -3.54 0.72
N LEU A 412 44.27 -2.63 1.10
CA LEU A 412 43.51 -1.79 0.20
C LEU A 412 44.40 -0.79 -0.57
N ASP A 413 45.41 -0.21 0.08
CA ASP A 413 46.37 0.66 -0.60
C ASP A 413 47.17 -0.07 -1.67
N ARG A 414 47.57 -1.33 -1.42
CA ARG A 414 48.17 -2.17 -2.46
C ARG A 414 47.19 -2.42 -3.61
N MET A 415 45.94 -2.71 -3.31
CA MET A 415 44.92 -2.95 -4.37
C MET A 415 44.65 -1.67 -5.17
N LYS A 416 44.69 -0.50 -4.54
CA LYS A 416 44.53 0.79 -5.22
C LYS A 416 45.63 1.01 -6.28
N SER A 417 46.87 0.69 -5.98
CA SER A 417 47.98 0.79 -6.95
C SER A 417 47.85 -0.20 -8.10
N LEU A 418 47.24 -1.36 -7.88
CA LEU A 418 46.95 -2.35 -8.90
C LEU A 418 45.76 -1.99 -9.79
N LEU A 419 44.86 -1.13 -9.35
CA LEU A 419 43.71 -0.66 -10.15
C LEU A 419 44.05 0.51 -11.07
N ASP A 420 45.30 1.00 -11.03
CA ASP A 420 45.77 2.00 -11.97
C ASP A 420 45.91 1.39 -13.36
N VAL A 421 45.03 1.76 -14.28
CA VAL A 421 44.86 1.17 -15.63
C VAL A 421 46.13 1.34 -16.47
N ASP A 422 46.96 2.34 -16.20
CA ASP A 422 48.21 2.63 -16.90
C ASP A 422 49.38 1.88 -16.31
N SER A 423 49.23 1.20 -15.17
CA SER A 423 50.28 0.42 -14.56
C SER A 423 50.52 -0.93 -15.28
N GLU A 424 51.77 -1.30 -15.47
CA GLU A 424 52.16 -2.62 -15.98
C GLU A 424 51.65 -3.76 -15.06
N ALA A 425 51.56 -3.48 -13.75
CA ALA A 425 51.02 -4.37 -12.76
C ALA A 425 49.53 -4.70 -12.97
N TYR A 426 48.72 -3.75 -13.43
CA TYR A 426 47.31 -3.99 -13.79
C TYR A 426 47.15 -5.05 -14.88
N ARG A 427 48.06 -5.06 -15.82
CA ARG A 427 48.03 -5.98 -17.02
C ARG A 427 48.60 -7.33 -16.74
N THR A 428 49.55 -7.47 -15.80
CA THR A 428 50.37 -8.69 -15.61
C THR A 428 50.04 -9.45 -14.33
N THR A 429 49.50 -8.79 -13.28
CA THR A 429 49.24 -9.45 -12.00
C THR A 429 47.98 -10.32 -12.08
N THR A 430 48.11 -11.61 -11.75
CA THR A 430 46.97 -12.53 -11.66
C THR A 430 46.29 -12.43 -10.28
N LEU A 431 44.99 -12.79 -10.23
CA LEU A 431 44.21 -12.72 -8.96
C LEU A 431 44.84 -13.53 -7.81
N SER A 432 45.56 -14.62 -8.13
CA SER A 432 46.29 -15.45 -7.17
C SER A 432 47.54 -14.80 -6.61
N GLN A 433 48.02 -13.71 -7.20
CA GLN A 433 49.23 -12.99 -6.80
C GLN A 433 48.89 -11.69 -5.97
N ILE A 434 47.61 -11.36 -5.81
CA ILE A 434 47.20 -10.14 -5.11
C ILE A 434 47.25 -10.32 -3.59
N LEU A 435 46.97 -11.50 -3.06
CA LEU A 435 47.01 -11.87 -1.65
C LEU A 435 48.33 -12.55 -1.36
#